data_3c1873bf03795cffc4aaefe600256a78
#
_entry.id   3c1873bf03795cffc4aaefe600256a78
#
_cell.length_a   1.000
_cell.length_b   1.000
_cell.length_c   1.000
_cell.angle_alpha   90.00
_cell.angle_beta   90.00
_cell.angle_gamma   90.00
#
_symmetry.space_group_name_H-M   'P 1'
#
loop_
_entity.id
_entity.type
_entity.pdbx_description
1 polymer ?
#
loop_
_entity_poly.entity_id
_entity_poly.type
_entity_poly.pdbx_seq_one_letter_code
_entity_poly.pdbx_strand_id
1 'polypeptide(L)'
;MKNIITFISLFLLPVFLISVNAGLVENEIIDYEEITLGCLILGRDIGGEHVINNNVNYQNLLLIARAPVADCTNYELPAIDFTKHTLIGYISSIAGCQFPKITKQITNIDNNYIVNINIIQQGLCERNNHIVFWGLIPKVDNSANVQFTIVKK
;
A
#
# COMPACT_ATOMS: atom_id res chain seq x y z
N MET A 1 39.28 48.34 61.82
CA MET A 1 38.54 48.47 60.57
C MET A 1 38.82 47.20 59.75
N LYS A 2 37.84 46.30 59.70
CA LYS A 2 37.96 45.04 58.95
C LYS A 2 37.06 45.13 57.74
N ASN A 3 37.65 45.16 56.54
CA ASN A 3 36.89 45.09 55.26
C ASN A 3 36.45 43.65 54.97
N ILE A 4 35.15 43.46 54.92
CA ILE A 4 34.56 42.19 54.47
C ILE A 4 34.29 42.37 52.98
N ILE A 5 35.04 41.63 52.16
CA ILE A 5 34.80 41.50 50.70
C ILE A 5 33.84 40.33 50.49
N THR A 6 32.62 40.64 50.09
CA THR A 6 31.59 39.64 49.78
C THR A 6 31.79 39.22 48.31
N PHE A 7 32.23 37.97 48.08
CA PHE A 7 32.26 37.36 46.75
C PHE A 7 30.86 36.90 46.36
N ILE A 8 30.26 37.57 45.38
CA ILE A 8 29.03 37.09 44.74
C ILE A 8 29.44 36.14 43.61
N SER A 9 29.28 34.84 43.87
CA SER A 9 29.47 33.80 42.85
C SER A 9 28.23 33.73 41.94
N LEU A 10 28.40 34.27 40.72
CA LEU A 10 27.34 34.20 39.69
C LEU A 10 27.36 32.82 39.06
N PHE A 11 26.45 31.95 39.45
CA PHE A 11 26.24 30.65 38.85
C PHE A 11 25.55 30.85 37.48
N LEU A 12 26.34 30.80 36.41
CA LEU A 12 25.86 30.71 35.03
C LEU A 12 25.40 29.25 34.79
N LEU A 13 24.08 29.00 34.86
CA LEU A 13 23.46 27.78 34.42
C LEU A 13 23.51 27.72 32.88
N PRO A 14 24.12 26.71 32.27
CA PRO A 14 24.02 26.53 30.83
C PRO A 14 22.60 26.08 30.48
N VAL A 15 21.87 26.95 29.77
CA VAL A 15 20.60 26.58 29.16
C VAL A 15 20.91 25.65 27.99
N PHE A 16 20.73 24.34 28.19
CA PHE A 16 20.73 23.37 27.11
C PHE A 16 19.47 23.56 26.28
N LEU A 17 19.60 24.24 25.15
CA LEU A 17 18.60 24.28 24.11
C LEU A 17 18.53 22.85 23.49
N ILE A 18 17.63 22.04 23.96
CA ILE A 18 17.26 20.78 23.30
C ILE A 18 16.53 21.18 22.02
N SER A 19 17.24 21.17 20.89
CA SER A 19 16.61 21.25 19.57
C SER A 19 15.79 19.97 19.37
N VAL A 20 14.51 20.04 19.62
CA VAL A 20 13.57 19.00 19.19
C VAL A 20 13.48 19.12 17.67
N ASN A 21 14.27 18.35 16.96
CA ASN A 21 14.04 18.09 15.54
C ASN A 21 12.71 17.32 15.47
N ALA A 22 11.61 18.03 15.30
CA ALA A 22 10.38 17.46 14.81
C ALA A 22 10.70 16.98 13.38
N GLY A 23 11.07 15.69 13.24
CA GLY A 23 11.27 15.08 11.94
C GLY A 23 9.96 15.28 11.16
N LEU A 24 10.04 16.03 10.08
CA LEU A 24 8.95 16.10 9.12
C LEU A 24 8.75 14.66 8.61
N VAL A 25 7.60 14.09 8.90
CA VAL A 25 7.20 12.81 8.31
C VAL A 25 7.10 13.04 6.82
N GLU A 26 8.07 12.57 6.08
CA GLU A 26 8.12 12.72 4.63
C GLU A 26 7.20 11.65 4.01
N ASN A 27 6.11 12.11 3.41
CA ASN A 27 5.21 11.25 2.65
C ASN A 27 5.87 10.96 1.30
N GLU A 28 6.44 9.79 1.14
CA GLU A 28 7.05 9.36 -0.11
C GLU A 28 6.01 8.70 -1.01
N ILE A 29 5.87 9.23 -2.24
CA ILE A 29 5.08 8.54 -3.29
C ILE A 29 5.93 7.41 -3.82
N ILE A 30 5.41 6.19 -3.75
CA ILE A 30 6.10 4.97 -4.18
C ILE A 30 5.74 4.67 -5.63
N ASP A 31 6.76 4.54 -6.46
CA ASP A 31 6.61 3.94 -7.77
C ASP A 31 6.35 2.45 -7.64
N TYR A 32 5.41 1.95 -8.41
CA TYR A 32 5.05 0.54 -8.43
C TYR A 32 4.89 0.04 -9.87
N GLU A 33 5.16 -1.23 -10.07
CA GLU A 33 4.93 -1.90 -11.34
C GLU A 33 3.53 -2.51 -11.35
N GLU A 34 2.67 -2.09 -12.28
CA GLU A 34 1.37 -2.72 -12.47
C GLU A 34 1.54 -4.00 -13.26
N ILE A 35 1.06 -5.13 -12.73
CA ILE A 35 1.14 -6.43 -13.37
C ILE A 35 -0.25 -6.99 -13.66
N THR A 36 -0.33 -7.88 -14.63
CA THR A 36 -1.56 -8.60 -14.95
C THR A 36 -1.44 -10.04 -14.49
N LEU A 37 -2.32 -10.45 -13.59
CA LEU A 37 -2.53 -11.85 -13.25
C LEU A 37 -3.72 -12.35 -14.07
N GLY A 38 -3.49 -12.66 -15.34
CA GLY A 38 -4.53 -13.21 -16.22
C GLY A 38 -5.07 -14.52 -15.71
N CYS A 39 -6.22 -14.93 -16.23
CA CYS A 39 -6.82 -16.22 -15.90
C CYS A 39 -7.19 -16.45 -14.43
N LEU A 40 -7.30 -15.40 -13.64
CA LEU A 40 -7.90 -15.49 -12.31
C LEU A 40 -9.43 -15.36 -12.44
N ILE A 41 -10.16 -16.23 -11.75
CA ILE A 41 -11.61 -16.09 -11.62
C ILE A 41 -11.87 -14.90 -10.69
N LEU A 42 -12.64 -13.94 -11.17
CA LEU A 42 -13.19 -12.88 -10.34
C LEU A 42 -14.41 -13.42 -9.57
N GLY A 43 -14.15 -14.40 -8.70
CA GLY A 43 -15.16 -15.02 -7.86
C GLY A 43 -15.39 -14.23 -6.57
N ARG A 44 -16.46 -14.60 -5.86
CA ARG A 44 -16.78 -13.98 -4.55
C ARG A 44 -15.69 -14.21 -3.52
N ASP A 45 -14.90 -15.27 -3.69
CA ASP A 45 -13.94 -15.73 -2.69
C ASP A 45 -12.58 -15.03 -2.76
N ILE A 46 -12.33 -14.23 -3.82
CA ILE A 46 -11.08 -13.47 -4.00
C ILE A 46 -11.32 -11.95 -4.08
N GLY A 47 -12.52 -11.48 -3.78
CA GLY A 47 -12.79 -10.05 -3.69
C GLY A 47 -12.11 -9.41 -2.49
N GLY A 48 -11.78 -8.11 -2.61
CA GLY A 48 -11.17 -7.33 -1.52
C GLY A 48 -9.70 -6.99 -1.73
N GLU A 49 -9.02 -6.79 -0.63
CA GLU A 49 -7.64 -6.33 -0.53
C GLU A 49 -6.70 -7.52 -0.34
N HIS A 50 -5.57 -7.51 -1.04
CA HIS A 50 -4.58 -8.57 -0.99
C HIS A 50 -3.19 -8.00 -0.75
N VAL A 51 -2.47 -8.60 0.20
CA VAL A 51 -1.05 -8.33 0.46
C VAL A 51 -0.32 -9.67 0.50
N ILE A 52 0.53 -9.91 -0.48
CA ILE A 52 1.22 -11.18 -0.66
C ILE A 52 2.73 -10.91 -0.68
N ASN A 53 3.43 -11.45 0.28
CA ASN A 53 4.85 -11.19 0.51
C ASN A 53 5.73 -12.45 0.42
N ASN A 54 5.16 -13.57 0.01
CA ASN A 54 5.88 -14.83 -0.18
C ASN A 54 5.21 -15.74 -1.22
N ASN A 55 5.99 -16.68 -1.72
CA ASN A 55 5.56 -17.59 -2.78
C ASN A 55 4.44 -18.55 -2.32
N VAL A 56 4.41 -18.95 -1.06
CA VAL A 56 3.37 -19.86 -0.56
C VAL A 56 2.00 -19.22 -0.66
N ASN A 57 1.88 -17.97 -0.19
CA ASN A 57 0.63 -17.20 -0.27
C ASN A 57 0.23 -16.92 -1.72
N TYR A 58 1.22 -16.67 -2.59
CA TYR A 58 0.98 -16.48 -4.01
C TYR A 58 0.41 -17.75 -4.66
N GLN A 59 1.01 -18.90 -4.42
CA GLN A 59 0.50 -20.18 -4.94
C GLN A 59 -0.89 -20.50 -4.38
N ASN A 60 -1.16 -20.20 -3.12
CA ASN A 60 -2.48 -20.39 -2.53
C ASN A 60 -3.55 -19.51 -3.22
N LEU A 61 -3.23 -18.24 -3.49
CA LEU A 61 -4.12 -17.37 -4.27
C LEU A 61 -4.44 -17.99 -5.63
N LEU A 62 -3.41 -18.49 -6.33
CA LEU A 62 -3.57 -19.08 -7.64
C LEU A 62 -4.42 -20.37 -7.63
N LEU A 63 -4.30 -21.18 -6.59
CA LEU A 63 -5.11 -22.39 -6.43
C LEU A 63 -6.60 -22.06 -6.26
N ILE A 64 -6.92 -21.00 -5.55
CA ILE A 64 -8.31 -20.58 -5.29
C ILE A 64 -8.89 -19.83 -6.50
N ALA A 65 -8.07 -19.02 -7.16
CA ALA A 65 -8.52 -18.03 -8.12
C ALA A 65 -8.36 -18.45 -9.58
N ARG A 66 -7.66 -19.54 -9.87
CA ARG A 66 -7.40 -19.95 -11.26
C ARG A 66 -8.68 -20.40 -11.95
N ALA A 67 -8.99 -19.78 -13.08
CA ALA A 67 -10.15 -20.16 -13.89
C ALA A 67 -9.96 -21.56 -14.49
N PRO A 68 -10.95 -22.48 -14.33
CA PRO A 68 -10.90 -23.80 -14.91
C PRO A 68 -11.35 -23.77 -16.39
N VAL A 69 -10.87 -22.80 -17.16
CA VAL A 69 -11.16 -22.65 -18.59
C VAL A 69 -9.96 -23.07 -19.42
N ALA A 70 -10.22 -23.69 -20.58
CA ALA A 70 -9.19 -24.26 -21.43
C ALA A 70 -8.09 -23.25 -21.82
N ASP A 71 -8.47 -22.02 -22.08
CA ASP A 71 -7.53 -20.95 -22.46
C ASP A 71 -6.57 -20.53 -21.33
N CYS A 72 -6.90 -20.90 -20.08
CA CYS A 72 -6.07 -20.61 -18.91
C CYS A 72 -5.12 -21.73 -18.52
N THR A 73 -5.24 -22.91 -19.12
CA THR A 73 -4.37 -24.06 -18.78
C THR A 73 -2.92 -23.82 -19.18
N ASN A 74 -2.69 -23.04 -20.24
CA ASN A 74 -1.37 -22.72 -20.78
C ASN A 74 -0.91 -21.30 -20.37
N TYR A 75 -1.65 -20.59 -19.55
CA TYR A 75 -1.26 -19.26 -19.11
C TYR A 75 -0.16 -19.35 -18.04
N GLU A 76 1.01 -18.87 -18.41
CA GLU A 76 2.12 -18.74 -17.47
C GLU A 76 1.93 -17.47 -16.63
N LEU A 77 1.77 -17.67 -15.33
CA LEU A 77 1.68 -16.57 -14.38
C LEU A 77 3.06 -15.96 -14.18
N PRO A 78 3.15 -14.62 -14.01
CA PRO A 78 4.42 -13.98 -13.81
C PRO A 78 5.14 -14.52 -12.57
N ALA A 79 6.43 -14.83 -12.74
CA ALA A 79 7.30 -15.17 -11.64
C ALA A 79 7.63 -13.89 -10.85
N ILE A 80 7.33 -13.90 -9.55
CA ILE A 80 7.56 -12.76 -8.66
C ILE A 80 8.72 -13.05 -7.72
N ASP A 81 9.72 -12.17 -7.69
CA ASP A 81 10.81 -12.23 -6.72
C ASP A 81 10.37 -11.61 -5.38
N PHE A 82 9.80 -12.44 -4.51
CA PHE A 82 9.36 -12.04 -3.18
C PHE A 82 10.50 -11.70 -2.21
N THR A 83 11.75 -11.80 -2.62
CA THR A 83 12.87 -11.26 -1.83
C THR A 83 13.02 -9.75 -2.02
N LYS A 84 12.53 -9.20 -3.13
CA LYS A 84 12.61 -7.79 -3.51
C LYS A 84 11.26 -7.09 -3.50
N HIS A 85 10.17 -7.84 -3.68
CA HIS A 85 8.86 -7.27 -3.91
C HIS A 85 7.79 -7.85 -2.98
N THR A 86 6.76 -7.06 -2.74
CA THR A 86 5.48 -7.46 -2.20
C THR A 86 4.42 -7.23 -3.26
N LEU A 87 3.58 -8.22 -3.52
CA LEU A 87 2.43 -8.09 -4.41
C LEU A 87 1.24 -7.57 -3.61
N ILE A 88 0.68 -6.47 -4.08
CA ILE A 88 -0.56 -5.90 -3.56
C ILE A 88 -1.65 -6.02 -4.61
N GLY A 89 -2.89 -6.20 -4.18
CA GLY A 89 -4.02 -6.32 -5.09
C GLY A 89 -5.32 -5.80 -4.51
N TYR A 90 -6.20 -5.40 -5.41
CA TYR A 90 -7.57 -5.04 -5.07
C TYR A 90 -8.53 -5.56 -6.13
N ILE A 91 -9.54 -6.31 -5.70
CA ILE A 91 -10.56 -6.89 -6.57
C ILE A 91 -11.93 -6.48 -6.07
N SER A 92 -12.74 -5.91 -6.95
CA SER A 92 -14.09 -5.44 -6.62
C SER A 92 -14.97 -5.38 -7.86
N SER A 93 -16.21 -4.97 -7.67
CA SER A 93 -17.12 -4.61 -8.75
C SER A 93 -17.85 -3.31 -8.41
N ILE A 94 -18.27 -2.60 -9.46
CA ILE A 94 -19.11 -1.42 -9.36
C ILE A 94 -20.10 -1.41 -10.51
N ALA A 95 -21.34 -1.00 -10.22
CA ALA A 95 -22.35 -0.81 -11.25
C ALA A 95 -21.98 0.38 -12.15
N GLY A 96 -22.39 0.38 -13.41
CA GLY A 96 -22.16 1.51 -14.31
C GLY A 96 -22.34 1.14 -15.78
N CYS A 97 -22.66 2.16 -16.61
CA CYS A 97 -22.85 1.97 -18.06
C CYS A 97 -21.52 1.76 -18.78
N GLN A 98 -20.46 2.30 -18.24
CA GLN A 98 -19.10 2.22 -18.78
C GLN A 98 -18.13 1.76 -17.68
N PHE A 99 -16.94 1.38 -18.09
CA PHE A 99 -15.87 1.05 -17.15
C PHE A 99 -15.55 2.26 -16.26
N PRO A 100 -15.40 2.11 -14.94
CA PRO A 100 -15.17 3.21 -14.04
C PRO A 100 -13.81 3.88 -14.30
N LYS A 101 -13.72 5.17 -14.01
CA LYS A 101 -12.42 5.85 -13.96
C LYS A 101 -11.73 5.50 -12.65
N ILE A 102 -10.53 4.94 -12.74
CA ILE A 102 -9.76 4.49 -11.57
C ILE A 102 -8.45 5.29 -11.50
N THR A 103 -8.17 5.85 -10.33
CA THR A 103 -6.86 6.43 -10.02
C THR A 103 -6.27 5.72 -8.82
N LYS A 104 -4.98 5.45 -8.88
CA LYS A 104 -4.24 4.68 -7.87
C LYS A 104 -2.99 5.47 -7.47
N GLN A 105 -2.70 5.51 -6.18
CA GLN A 105 -1.49 6.11 -5.64
C GLN A 105 -1.06 5.31 -4.41
N ILE A 106 0.23 5.07 -4.29
CA ILE A 106 0.81 4.40 -3.13
C ILE A 106 1.75 5.39 -2.45
N THR A 107 1.60 5.53 -1.14
CA THR A 107 2.47 6.37 -0.33
C THR A 107 3.08 5.55 0.79
N ASN A 108 4.31 5.88 1.14
CA ASN A 108 4.98 5.33 2.31
C ASN A 108 5.13 6.43 3.37
N ILE A 109 4.71 6.13 4.58
CA ILE A 109 4.82 7.00 5.75
C ILE A 109 5.38 6.14 6.88
N ASP A 110 6.63 6.35 7.26
CA ASP A 110 7.28 5.61 8.35
C ASP A 110 7.14 4.07 8.22
N ASN A 111 7.43 3.53 7.04
CA ASN A 111 7.25 2.11 6.68
C ASN A 111 5.80 1.61 6.69
N ASN A 112 4.82 2.50 6.72
CA ASN A 112 3.42 2.15 6.48
C ASN A 112 3.06 2.52 5.04
N TYR A 113 2.63 1.54 4.27
CA TYR A 113 2.21 1.72 2.89
C TYR A 113 0.71 1.96 2.84
N ILE A 114 0.30 3.08 2.25
CA ILE A 114 -1.10 3.42 2.05
C ILE A 114 -1.40 3.35 0.56
N VAL A 115 -2.28 2.41 0.19
CA VAL A 115 -2.74 2.19 -1.18
C VAL A 115 -4.06 2.92 -1.37
N ASN A 116 -4.02 4.09 -2.00
CA ASN A 116 -5.19 4.91 -2.27
C ASN A 116 -5.78 4.54 -3.64
N ILE A 117 -7.03 4.10 -3.67
CA ILE A 117 -7.76 3.77 -4.90
C ILE A 117 -9.04 4.57 -4.95
N ASN A 118 -9.15 5.47 -5.93
CA ASN A 118 -10.37 6.21 -6.19
C ASN A 118 -11.07 5.62 -7.42
N ILE A 119 -12.34 5.27 -7.28
CA ILE A 119 -13.15 4.63 -8.28
C ILE A 119 -14.36 5.52 -8.53
N ILE A 120 -14.47 6.06 -9.74
CA ILE A 120 -15.56 6.93 -10.15
C ILE A 120 -16.46 6.16 -11.10
N GLN A 121 -17.70 5.89 -10.66
CA GLN A 121 -18.72 5.23 -11.44
C GLN A 121 -19.05 6.05 -12.71
N GLN A 122 -19.26 5.36 -13.82
CA GLN A 122 -19.61 5.98 -15.11
C GLN A 122 -21.02 5.56 -15.55
N GLY A 123 -21.99 6.46 -15.31
CA GLY A 123 -23.39 6.24 -15.63
C GLY A 123 -24.14 5.37 -14.61
N LEU A 124 -25.47 5.35 -14.73
CA LEU A 124 -26.40 4.73 -13.76
C LEU A 124 -27.03 3.44 -14.30
N CYS A 125 -26.23 2.57 -14.90
CA CYS A 125 -26.67 1.24 -15.35
C CYS A 125 -26.42 0.17 -14.28
N GLU A 126 -27.23 -0.89 -14.29
CA GLU A 126 -27.06 -2.04 -13.41
C GLU A 126 -25.94 -3.03 -13.86
N ARG A 127 -25.27 -2.71 -14.96
CA ARG A 127 -24.14 -3.55 -15.44
C ARG A 127 -22.99 -3.52 -14.44
N ASN A 128 -22.54 -4.69 -14.01
CA ASN A 128 -21.38 -4.82 -13.15
C ASN A 128 -20.09 -4.75 -13.97
N ASN A 129 -19.23 -3.81 -13.59
CA ASN A 129 -17.86 -3.69 -14.09
C ASN A 129 -16.92 -4.27 -13.03
N HIS A 130 -16.13 -5.25 -13.41
CA HIS A 130 -15.12 -5.83 -12.51
C HIS A 130 -13.86 -4.97 -12.50
N ILE A 131 -13.37 -4.68 -11.32
CA ILE A 131 -12.15 -3.92 -11.07
C ILE A 131 -11.12 -4.90 -10.55
N VAL A 132 -9.99 -4.98 -11.23
CA VAL A 132 -8.85 -5.78 -10.83
C VAL A 132 -7.62 -4.90 -10.87
N PHE A 133 -6.89 -4.86 -9.79
CA PHE A 133 -5.61 -4.18 -9.68
C PHE A 133 -4.60 -5.12 -9.03
N TRP A 134 -3.43 -5.24 -9.65
CA TRP A 134 -2.27 -5.88 -9.06
C TRP A 134 -1.05 -5.01 -9.29
N GLY A 135 -0.26 -4.81 -8.23
CA GLY A 135 0.96 -4.01 -8.29
C GLY A 135 2.07 -4.63 -7.46
N LEU A 136 3.29 -4.48 -7.96
CA LEU A 136 4.51 -4.82 -7.23
C LEU A 136 5.07 -3.58 -6.57
N ILE A 137 5.21 -3.60 -5.26
CA ILE A 137 5.88 -2.57 -4.47
C ILE A 137 7.20 -3.12 -3.94
N PRO A 138 8.14 -2.27 -3.49
CA PRO A 138 9.32 -2.72 -2.78
C PRO A 138 8.94 -3.67 -1.64
N LYS A 139 9.85 -4.57 -1.30
CA LYS A 139 9.63 -5.54 -0.23
C LYS A 139 9.20 -4.85 1.04
N VAL A 140 8.06 -5.26 1.56
CA VAL A 140 7.51 -4.77 2.83
C VAL A 140 8.01 -5.68 3.95
N ASP A 141 8.63 -5.09 4.97
CA ASP A 141 9.05 -5.82 6.16
C ASP A 141 7.84 -6.34 6.94
N ASN A 142 8.05 -7.40 7.72
CA ASN A 142 6.96 -8.01 8.52
C ASN A 142 6.29 -7.04 9.51
N SER A 143 6.95 -5.94 9.85
CA SER A 143 6.45 -4.88 10.73
C SER A 143 5.71 -3.76 10.00
N ALA A 144 5.80 -3.70 8.66
CA ALA A 144 5.13 -2.67 7.88
C ALA A 144 3.66 -3.06 7.64
N ASN A 145 2.76 -2.10 7.85
CA ASN A 145 1.35 -2.25 7.51
C ASN A 145 1.12 -1.78 6.08
N VAL A 146 0.42 -2.58 5.30
CA VAL A 146 -0.17 -2.13 4.03
C VAL A 146 -1.65 -1.89 4.29
N GLN A 147 -2.08 -0.64 4.12
CA GLN A 147 -3.46 -0.22 4.32
C GLN A 147 -4.06 0.23 2.99
N PHE A 148 -5.30 -0.14 2.76
CA PHE A 148 -6.04 0.30 1.59
C PHE A 148 -7.05 1.38 1.98
N THR A 149 -7.07 2.44 1.20
CA THR A 149 -8.09 3.50 1.29
C THR A 149 -8.85 3.52 -0.03
N ILE A 150 -10.08 3.01 0.00
CA ILE A 150 -10.91 2.85 -1.18
C ILE A 150 -12.04 3.88 -1.15
N VAL A 151 -12.08 4.74 -2.16
CA VAL A 151 -13.15 5.73 -2.34
C VAL A 151 -13.94 5.38 -3.60
N LYS A 152 -15.22 5.09 -3.45
CA LYS A 152 -16.17 4.85 -4.56
C LYS A 152 -17.15 6.03 -4.64
N LYS A 153 -17.27 6.64 -5.82
CA LYS A 153 -18.14 7.79 -6.09
C LYS A 153 -18.99 7.55 -7.34
#